data_493a74c83e14e6359e159ba462f133b9
#
_entry.id   493a74c83e14e6359e159ba462f133b9
#
_cell.length_a   1.000
_cell.length_b   1.000
_cell.length_c   1.000
_cell.angle_alpha   90.00
_cell.angle_beta   90.00
_cell.angle_gamma   90.00
#
_symmetry.space_group_name_H-M   'P 1'
#
loop_
_entity.id
_entity.type
_entity.pdbx_description
1 polymer ?
#
loop_
_entity_poly.entity_id
_entity_poly.type
_entity_poly.pdbx_seq_one_letter_code
_entity_poly.pdbx_strand_id
1 'polypeptide(L)'
;RQMCIRDRLDTDLLELIISCCEGNLKNQSINWRDKKSMCIVLCSNGYPDTYKKNIEIPNLDKITSNNNTFIYHAGTEMIDNKVYATGGRVLNFVSISDDLKKSRESVIHEIENLNWENGFYRKDIGFRIIDK
;
A
#
# COMPACT_ATOMS: atom_id res chain seq x y z
N ARG A 1 -9.53 1.35 -5.10
CA ARG A 1 -10.49 2.16 -4.30
C ARG A 1 -10.59 1.69 -2.85
N GLN A 2 -10.78 0.40 -2.55
CA GLN A 2 -10.99 -0.09 -1.17
C GLN A 2 -9.82 0.24 -0.23
N MET A 3 -8.59 0.12 -0.66
CA MET A 3 -7.42 0.40 0.16
C MET A 3 -7.35 1.88 0.52
N CYS A 4 -7.44 2.78 -0.47
CA CYS A 4 -7.43 4.23 -0.23
C CYS A 4 -8.62 4.70 0.63
N ILE A 5 -9.74 3.99 0.64
CA ILE A 5 -10.87 4.28 1.55
C ILE A 5 -10.45 3.93 2.98
N ARG A 6 -9.94 2.73 3.22
CA ARG A 6 -9.50 2.29 4.56
C ARG A 6 -8.39 3.17 5.14
N ASP A 7 -7.45 3.60 4.30
CA ASP A 7 -6.32 4.44 4.73
C ASP A 7 -6.75 5.82 5.25
N ARG A 8 -7.94 6.31 4.83
CA ARG A 8 -8.51 7.56 5.32
C ARG A 8 -9.48 7.40 6.48
N LEU A 9 -9.83 6.19 6.85
CA LEU A 9 -10.68 5.94 8.00
C LEU A 9 -9.92 6.34 9.28
N ASP A 10 -10.54 7.19 10.10
CA ASP A 10 -9.97 7.64 11.36
C ASP A 10 -10.52 6.84 12.55
N THR A 11 -11.77 6.38 12.44
CA THR A 11 -12.35 5.44 13.39
C THR A 11 -11.66 4.08 13.29
N ASP A 12 -11.43 3.41 14.43
CA ASP A 12 -10.83 2.08 14.45
C ASP A 12 -11.66 1.07 13.64
N LEU A 13 -11.04 0.46 12.64
CA LEU A 13 -11.72 -0.47 11.75
C LEU A 13 -12.15 -1.75 12.49
N LEU A 14 -11.36 -2.21 13.48
CA LEU A 14 -11.68 -3.41 14.26
C LEU A 14 -12.95 -3.19 15.09
N GLU A 15 -13.07 -2.04 15.75
CA GLU A 15 -14.29 -1.67 16.50
C GLU A 15 -15.52 -1.64 15.60
N LEU A 16 -15.39 -1.11 14.38
CA LEU A 16 -16.49 -1.11 13.39
C LEU A 16 -16.88 -2.55 12.97
N ILE A 17 -15.88 -3.42 12.76
CA ILE A 17 -16.13 -4.83 12.43
C ILE A 17 -16.84 -5.55 13.58
N ILE A 18 -16.38 -5.36 14.82
CA ILE A 18 -17.04 -5.94 16.02
C ILE A 18 -18.49 -5.44 16.10
N SER A 19 -18.70 -4.15 15.95
CA SER A 19 -20.03 -3.55 15.98
C SER A 19 -20.95 -4.07 14.85
N CYS A 20 -20.38 -4.39 13.69
CA CYS A 20 -21.12 -5.09 12.63
C CYS A 20 -21.58 -6.48 13.07
N CYS A 21 -20.67 -7.26 13.67
CA CYS A 21 -20.99 -8.62 14.16
C CYS A 21 -22.06 -8.62 15.25
N GLU A 22 -22.08 -7.59 16.08
CA GLU A 22 -23.04 -7.41 17.18
C GLU A 22 -24.36 -6.75 16.75
N GLY A 23 -24.49 -6.34 15.48
CA GLY A 23 -25.67 -5.62 14.97
C GLY A 23 -25.80 -4.18 15.47
N ASN A 24 -24.73 -3.59 15.99
CA ASN A 24 -24.67 -2.27 16.63
C ASN A 24 -24.08 -1.17 15.78
N LEU A 25 -23.72 -1.42 14.52
CA LEU A 25 -23.03 -0.45 13.66
C LEU A 25 -23.77 0.88 13.53
N LYS A 26 -25.11 0.88 13.57
CA LYS A 26 -25.92 2.10 13.51
C LYS A 26 -25.65 3.08 14.65
N ASN A 27 -25.08 2.63 15.75
CA ASN A 27 -24.77 3.43 16.94
C ASN A 27 -23.32 3.97 16.91
N GLN A 28 -22.54 3.58 15.88
CA GLN A 28 -21.15 4.02 15.74
C GLN A 28 -21.04 5.30 14.93
N SER A 29 -20.12 6.16 15.36
CA SER A 29 -19.72 7.33 14.60
C SER A 29 -18.53 6.99 13.71
N ILE A 30 -18.68 7.18 12.39
CA ILE A 30 -17.61 6.90 11.43
C ILE A 30 -16.95 8.22 11.04
N ASN A 31 -15.70 8.39 11.45
CA ASN A 31 -14.91 9.57 11.18
C ASN A 31 -13.89 9.29 10.07
N TRP A 32 -13.67 10.30 9.23
CA TRP A 32 -12.75 10.22 8.10
C TRP A 32 -11.72 11.34 8.19
N ARG A 33 -10.47 11.01 7.90
CA ARG A 33 -9.42 12.02 7.72
C ARG A 33 -9.70 12.84 6.48
N ASP A 34 -9.63 14.16 6.59
CA ASP A 34 -9.73 15.08 5.43
C ASP A 34 -8.38 15.10 4.71
N LYS A 35 -8.00 13.96 4.16
CA LYS A 35 -6.76 13.72 3.42
C LYS A 35 -7.04 12.94 2.15
N LYS A 36 -6.09 12.94 1.23
CA LYS A 36 -6.07 12.07 0.05
C LYS A 36 -5.13 10.91 0.31
N SER A 37 -5.46 9.75 -0.22
CA SER A 37 -4.61 8.56 -0.12
C SER A 37 -4.36 7.95 -1.49
N MET A 38 -3.14 7.53 -1.72
CA MET A 38 -2.70 6.79 -2.90
C MET A 38 -2.07 5.48 -2.47
N CYS A 39 -2.52 4.38 -3.07
CA CYS A 39 -1.91 3.07 -2.91
C CYS A 39 -1.44 2.54 -4.27
N ILE A 40 -0.18 2.15 -4.35
CA ILE A 40 0.39 1.47 -5.52
C ILE A 40 0.93 0.11 -5.07
N VAL A 41 0.53 -0.93 -5.80
CA VAL A 41 0.96 -2.30 -5.54
C VAL A 41 2.20 -2.60 -6.37
N LEU A 42 3.29 -2.99 -5.70
CA LEU A 42 4.48 -3.53 -6.33
C LEU A 42 4.30 -5.04 -6.50
N CYS A 43 4.46 -5.51 -7.73
CA CYS A 43 4.26 -6.90 -8.13
C CYS A 43 5.58 -7.53 -8.58
N SER A 44 5.69 -8.86 -8.50
CA SER A 44 6.77 -9.62 -9.14
C SER A 44 6.66 -9.52 -10.66
N ASN A 45 7.78 -9.35 -11.35
CA ASN A 45 7.84 -9.35 -12.82
C ASN A 45 7.21 -10.63 -13.38
N GLY A 46 6.32 -10.45 -14.37
CA GLY A 46 5.55 -11.52 -14.99
C GLY A 46 4.14 -11.71 -14.42
N TYR A 47 3.83 -11.16 -13.23
CA TYR A 47 2.46 -11.20 -12.71
C TYR A 47 1.47 -10.43 -13.63
N PRO A 48 0.24 -10.94 -13.90
CA PRO A 48 -0.45 -12.06 -13.23
C PRO A 48 -0.11 -13.46 -13.79
N ASP A 49 0.72 -13.56 -14.82
CA ASP A 49 1.11 -14.82 -15.42
C ASP A 49 2.22 -15.53 -14.61
N THR A 50 3.23 -16.08 -15.29
CA THR A 50 4.34 -16.79 -14.63
C THR A 50 5.36 -15.79 -14.07
N TYR A 51 5.66 -15.88 -12.78
CA TYR A 51 6.65 -15.08 -12.09
C TYR A 51 7.57 -15.94 -11.21
N LYS A 52 8.78 -15.44 -10.95
CA LYS A 52 9.74 -16.08 -10.05
C LYS A 52 9.33 -15.84 -8.60
N LYS A 53 9.51 -16.88 -7.76
CA LYS A 53 9.29 -16.80 -6.31
C LYS A 53 10.63 -16.80 -5.57
N ASN A 54 10.58 -16.45 -4.30
CA ASN A 54 11.72 -16.46 -3.39
C ASN A 54 12.87 -15.57 -3.88
N ILE A 55 12.52 -14.40 -4.42
CA ILE A 55 13.49 -13.38 -4.82
C ILE A 55 13.65 -12.37 -3.69
N GLU A 56 14.87 -12.16 -3.23
CA GLU A 56 15.19 -11.18 -2.18
C GLU A 56 14.74 -9.77 -2.61
N ILE A 57 14.14 -9.05 -1.67
CA ILE A 57 13.75 -7.64 -1.82
C ILE A 57 14.80 -6.80 -1.10
N PRO A 58 15.65 -6.07 -1.82
CA PRO A 58 16.71 -5.28 -1.21
C PRO A 58 16.18 -3.97 -0.60
N ASN A 59 16.99 -3.33 0.21
CA ASN A 59 16.83 -1.94 0.66
C ASN A 59 15.51 -1.59 1.39
N LEU A 60 14.75 -2.57 1.87
CA LEU A 60 13.54 -2.30 2.66
C LEU A 60 13.83 -1.50 3.94
N ASP A 61 14.99 -1.70 4.53
CA ASP A 61 15.50 -0.98 5.70
C ASP A 61 15.83 0.50 5.40
N LYS A 62 16.10 0.82 4.14
CA LYS A 62 16.42 2.19 3.69
C LYS A 62 15.19 3.01 3.34
N ILE A 63 14.06 2.36 3.17
CA ILE A 63 12.82 3.08 2.87
C ILE A 63 12.33 3.71 4.16
N THR A 64 12.37 5.02 4.18
CA THR A 64 11.92 5.79 5.33
C THR A 64 10.41 5.77 5.39
N SER A 65 9.83 4.93 6.26
CA SER A 65 8.44 5.14 6.66
C SER A 65 8.37 6.48 7.39
N ASN A 66 8.07 7.53 6.67
CA ASN A 66 7.73 8.82 7.26
C ASN A 66 6.27 8.76 7.75
N ASN A 67 5.85 9.73 8.56
CA ASN A 67 4.51 9.76 9.15
C ASN A 67 3.36 9.73 8.13
N ASN A 68 3.64 9.78 6.83
CA ASN A 68 2.65 9.87 5.77
C ASN A 68 2.80 8.79 4.68
N THR A 69 3.85 7.95 4.74
CA THR A 69 4.07 6.85 3.78
C THR A 69 4.25 5.54 4.54
N PHE A 70 3.50 4.52 4.13
CA PHE A 70 3.44 3.22 4.79
C PHE A 70 3.68 2.12 3.76
N ILE A 71 4.33 1.04 4.21
CA ILE A 71 4.54 -0.16 3.40
C ILE A 71 3.85 -1.32 4.10
N TYR A 72 2.97 -2.00 3.37
CA TYR A 72 2.30 -3.20 3.85
C TYR A 72 2.74 -4.41 3.04
N HIS A 73 3.15 -5.45 3.74
CA HIS A 73 3.52 -6.71 3.17
C HIS A 73 2.30 -7.49 2.66
N ALA A 74 2.44 -8.16 1.51
CA ALA A 74 1.45 -9.07 0.95
C ALA A 74 2.11 -10.44 0.70
N GLY A 75 2.59 -10.70 -0.51
CA GLY A 75 3.27 -11.95 -0.84
C GLY A 75 4.75 -11.90 -0.49
N THR A 76 5.08 -11.81 0.78
CA THR A 76 6.46 -11.76 1.29
C THR A 76 6.67 -12.74 2.43
N GLU A 77 7.90 -13.17 2.62
CA GLU A 77 8.34 -14.01 3.72
C GLU A 77 9.69 -13.51 4.23
N MET A 78 9.91 -13.59 5.55
CA MET A 78 11.18 -13.24 6.17
C MET A 78 11.98 -14.53 6.44
N ILE A 79 13.19 -14.61 5.89
CA ILE A 79 14.12 -15.73 6.07
C ILE A 79 15.49 -15.12 6.39
N ASP A 80 16.09 -15.53 7.51
CA ASP A 80 17.42 -15.06 7.94
C ASP A 80 17.58 -13.53 7.92
N ASN A 81 16.61 -12.80 8.47
CA ASN A 81 16.54 -11.33 8.50
C ASN A 81 16.50 -10.66 7.12
N LYS A 82 16.17 -11.39 6.07
CA LYS A 82 15.95 -10.88 4.73
C LYS A 82 14.53 -11.12 4.29
N VAL A 83 13.97 -10.20 3.51
CA VAL A 83 12.61 -10.31 3.00
C VAL A 83 12.64 -10.82 1.56
N TYR A 84 11.84 -11.82 1.29
CA TYR A 84 11.72 -12.46 -0.03
C TYR A 84 10.31 -12.31 -0.58
N ALA A 85 10.21 -12.06 -1.88
CA ALA A 85 8.94 -12.08 -2.61
C ALA A 85 8.51 -13.52 -2.90
N THR A 86 7.41 -13.94 -2.31
CA THR A 86 6.84 -15.30 -2.47
C THR A 86 5.56 -15.30 -3.30
N GLY A 87 4.94 -14.13 -3.49
CA GLY A 87 3.70 -13.95 -4.22
C GLY A 87 3.82 -13.04 -5.44
N GLY A 88 2.75 -12.98 -6.25
CA GLY A 88 2.67 -12.09 -7.39
C GLY A 88 2.50 -10.62 -7.00
N ARG A 89 1.62 -10.33 -6.03
CA ARG A 89 1.52 -9.00 -5.38
C ARG A 89 2.36 -9.04 -4.12
N VAL A 90 3.36 -8.17 -4.04
CA VAL A 90 4.45 -8.29 -3.06
C VAL A 90 4.34 -7.27 -1.96
N LEU A 91 4.32 -5.99 -2.31
CA LEU A 91 4.23 -4.87 -1.36
C LEU A 91 3.15 -3.88 -1.79
N ASN A 92 2.53 -3.25 -0.80
CA ASN A 92 1.61 -2.14 -1.02
C ASN A 92 2.23 -0.88 -0.44
N PHE A 93 2.51 0.09 -1.29
CA PHE A 93 2.99 1.40 -0.88
C PHE A 93 1.82 2.36 -0.79
N VAL A 94 1.64 2.96 0.38
CA VAL A 94 0.54 3.87 0.66
C VAL A 94 1.09 5.22 1.09
N SER A 95 0.58 6.30 0.54
CA SER A 95 0.87 7.65 1.04
C SER A 95 -0.43 8.42 1.26
N ILE A 96 -0.43 9.23 2.32
CA ILE A 96 -1.54 10.08 2.73
C ILE A 96 -1.05 11.52 2.75
N SER A 97 -1.75 12.43 2.04
CA SER A 97 -1.44 13.86 2.05
C SER A 97 -2.67 14.71 1.72
N ASP A 98 -2.53 16.02 1.71
CA ASP A 98 -3.60 16.94 1.32
C ASP A 98 -3.85 16.92 -0.20
N ASP A 99 -2.87 16.51 -0.97
CA ASP A 99 -2.88 16.51 -2.43
C ASP A 99 -2.60 15.12 -2.99
N LEU A 100 -3.45 14.67 -3.92
CA LEU A 100 -3.35 13.33 -4.51
C LEU A 100 -2.08 13.18 -5.37
N LYS A 101 -1.65 14.24 -6.04
CA LYS A 101 -0.43 14.24 -6.85
C LYS A 101 0.79 14.05 -5.96
N LYS A 102 0.86 14.77 -4.83
CA LYS A 102 1.93 14.60 -3.83
C LYS A 102 1.93 13.19 -3.24
N SER A 103 0.74 12.63 -2.92
CA SER A 103 0.66 11.24 -2.44
C SER A 103 1.21 10.26 -3.47
N ARG A 104 0.89 10.46 -4.76
CA ARG A 104 1.39 9.61 -5.85
C ARG A 104 2.91 9.72 -6.02
N GLU A 105 3.44 10.93 -6.04
CA GLU A 105 4.87 11.21 -6.17
C GLU A 105 5.66 10.57 -5.02
N SER A 106 5.17 10.69 -3.78
CA SER A 106 5.78 10.06 -2.61
C SER A 106 5.83 8.54 -2.73
N VAL A 107 4.72 7.90 -3.13
CA VAL A 107 4.68 6.44 -3.31
C VAL A 107 5.65 5.98 -4.41
N ILE A 108 5.68 6.68 -5.54
CA ILE A 108 6.59 6.34 -6.66
C ILE A 108 8.04 6.49 -6.22
N HIS A 109 8.38 7.57 -5.53
CA HIS A 109 9.71 7.81 -5.00
C HIS A 109 10.19 6.66 -4.10
N GLU A 110 9.34 6.20 -3.17
CA GLU A 110 9.72 5.09 -2.28
C GLU A 110 9.87 3.75 -3.03
N ILE A 111 9.03 3.49 -4.03
CA ILE A 111 9.18 2.30 -4.88
C ILE A 111 10.49 2.35 -5.67
N GLU A 112 10.87 3.51 -6.19
CA GLU A 112 12.11 3.69 -6.94
C GLU A 112 13.34 3.57 -6.02
N ASN A 113 13.28 4.09 -4.79
CA ASN A 113 14.33 3.94 -3.79
C ASN A 113 14.58 2.48 -3.38
N LEU A 114 13.55 1.63 -3.44
CA LEU A 114 13.70 0.19 -3.22
C LEU A 114 14.67 -0.43 -4.21
N ASN A 115 14.72 0.09 -5.43
CA ASN A 115 15.59 -0.37 -6.53
C ASN A 115 15.54 -1.88 -6.74
N TRP A 116 14.34 -2.46 -6.78
CA TRP A 116 14.12 -3.89 -6.96
C TRP A 116 13.83 -4.24 -8.42
N GLU A 117 14.84 -4.72 -9.14
CA GLU A 117 14.75 -5.04 -10.58
C GLU A 117 13.74 -6.15 -10.93
N ASN A 118 13.43 -7.03 -9.97
CA ASN A 118 12.48 -8.12 -10.18
C ASN A 118 11.02 -7.72 -9.90
N GLY A 119 10.77 -6.45 -9.68
CA GLY A 119 9.45 -5.89 -9.42
C GLY A 119 8.97 -4.96 -10.53
N PHE A 120 7.67 -4.82 -10.64
CA PHE A 120 7.04 -3.79 -11.45
C PHE A 120 5.80 -3.23 -10.79
N TYR A 121 5.42 -2.04 -11.18
CA TYR A 121 4.17 -1.39 -10.78
C TYR A 121 3.55 -0.63 -11.96
N ARG A 122 2.26 -0.36 -11.88
CA ARG A 122 1.56 0.42 -12.89
C ARG A 122 1.84 1.91 -12.68
N LYS A 123 2.54 2.51 -13.63
CA LYS A 123 2.89 3.93 -13.61
C LYS A 123 1.71 4.88 -13.87
N ASP A 124 0.59 4.36 -14.38
CA ASP A 124 -0.62 5.11 -14.72
C ASP A 124 -1.65 5.19 -13.58
N ILE A 125 -1.36 4.62 -12.40
CA ILE A 125 -2.29 4.70 -11.26
C ILE A 125 -2.54 6.16 -10.87
N GLY A 126 -3.81 6.51 -10.79
CA GLY A 126 -4.26 7.84 -10.37
C GLY A 126 -4.34 8.90 -11.48
N PHE A 127 -3.81 8.67 -12.69
CA PHE A 127 -3.73 9.68 -13.75
C PHE A 127 -5.08 10.32 -14.09
N ARG A 128 -6.16 9.54 -14.12
CA ARG A 128 -7.53 10.03 -14.44
C ARG A 128 -8.10 11.05 -13.46
N ILE A 129 -7.50 11.17 -12.29
CA ILE A 129 -7.99 12.04 -11.21
C ILE A 129 -7.04 13.20 -10.99
N ILE A 130 -5.75 13.00 -11.26
CA ILE A 130 -4.69 13.98 -11.05
C ILE A 130 -4.61 14.99 -12.21
N ASP A 131 -4.85 14.53 -13.43
CA ASP A 131 -4.73 15.34 -14.66
C ASP A 131 -6.06 16.02 -15.05
N LYS A 132 -7.02 16.10 -14.14
CA LYS A 132 -8.27 16.87 -14.27
C LYS A 132 -8.21 18.16 -13.48
#